data_dd8bf3c63707d91f56f15897a977be62
#
_entry.id   dd8bf3c63707d91f56f15897a977be62
#
_cell.length_a   1.000
_cell.length_b   1.000
_cell.length_c   1.000
_cell.angle_alpha   90.00
_cell.angle_beta   90.00
_cell.angle_gamma   90.00
#
_symmetry.space_group_name_H-M   'P 1'
#
loop_
_entity.id
_entity.type
_entity.pdbx_description
1 polymer ?
#
loop_
_entity_poly.entity_id
_entity_poly.type
_entity_poly.pdbx_seq_one_letter_code
_entity_poly.pdbx_strand_id
1 'polypeptide(L)'
;MQLEKDVRWRSKDYTRWVAQSMPCTNCGIEDDTIVAHHLKGRYFPWGGGGTSMKANDWLVMALCYKCHDAVHNGDASILDYQAELIWKTLDKAFKQGVLGYVR
;
A
#
# COMPACT_ATOMS: atom_id res chain seq x y z
N MET A 1 -15.28 -11.37 27.21
CA MET A 1 -14.46 -10.39 26.56
C MET A 1 -15.14 -9.85 25.32
N GLN A 2 -15.15 -8.56 25.20
CA GLN A 2 -15.75 -7.96 24.04
C GLN A 2 -14.71 -7.78 22.96
N LEU A 3 -15.06 -8.22 21.76
CA LEU A 3 -14.19 -7.98 20.61
C LEU A 3 -14.51 -6.63 20.03
N GLU A 4 -13.47 -5.86 19.82
CA GLU A 4 -13.64 -4.57 19.21
C GLU A 4 -14.01 -4.71 17.75
N LYS A 5 -14.81 -3.78 17.30
CA LYS A 5 -15.15 -3.71 15.91
C LYS A 5 -13.91 -3.33 15.12
N ASP A 6 -13.67 -4.02 14.03
CA ASP A 6 -12.55 -3.71 13.18
C ASP A 6 -12.86 -2.43 12.40
N VAL A 7 -12.19 -1.35 12.77
CA VAL A 7 -12.35 -0.07 12.11
C VAL A 7 -11.19 0.15 11.16
N ARG A 8 -11.49 0.31 9.89
CA ARG A 8 -10.45 0.55 8.90
C ARG A 8 -9.81 1.91 9.10
N TRP A 9 -8.50 1.93 9.10
CA TRP A 9 -7.75 3.18 9.18
C TRP A 9 -7.74 3.84 7.81
N ARG A 10 -8.17 5.07 7.76
CA ARG A 10 -8.25 5.82 6.51
C ARG A 10 -7.48 7.13 6.65
N SER A 11 -6.67 7.44 5.64
CA SER A 11 -5.91 8.68 5.62
C SER A 11 -5.66 9.11 4.18
N LYS A 12 -6.39 10.11 3.75
CA LYS A 12 -6.20 10.68 2.42
C LYS A 12 -4.83 11.34 2.30
N ASP A 13 -4.36 11.91 3.39
CA ASP A 13 -3.05 12.56 3.38
C ASP A 13 -1.93 11.54 3.15
N TYR A 14 -2.04 10.39 3.79
CA TYR A 14 -1.03 9.35 3.61
C TYR A 14 -1.04 8.78 2.19
N THR A 15 -2.22 8.41 1.68
CA THR A 15 -2.29 7.83 0.35
C THR A 15 -1.88 8.84 -0.72
N ARG A 16 -2.18 10.13 -0.52
CA ARG A 16 -1.72 11.18 -1.42
C ARG A 16 -0.20 11.30 -1.40
N TRP A 17 0.38 11.27 -0.21
CA TRP A 17 1.84 11.32 -0.09
C TRP A 17 2.48 10.15 -0.83
N VAL A 18 1.94 8.93 -0.68
CA VAL A 18 2.46 7.77 -1.38
C VAL A 18 2.44 8.00 -2.89
N ALA A 19 1.33 8.48 -3.41
CA ALA A 19 1.21 8.70 -4.85
C ALA A 19 2.09 9.82 -5.37
N GLN A 20 2.34 10.84 -4.57
CA GLN A 20 3.05 12.04 -5.03
C GLN A 20 4.54 12.05 -4.69
N SER A 21 4.97 11.30 -3.70
CA SER A 21 6.32 11.45 -3.18
C SER A 21 7.16 10.18 -3.24
N MET A 22 6.56 9.05 -3.60
CA MET A 22 7.28 7.78 -3.63
C MET A 22 7.64 7.38 -5.06
N PRO A 23 8.81 6.77 -5.26
CA PRO A 23 9.04 6.04 -6.51
C PRO A 23 8.25 4.73 -6.45
N CYS A 24 8.12 4.06 -7.60
CA CYS A 24 7.54 2.72 -7.63
C CYS A 24 8.38 1.78 -6.76
N THR A 25 7.74 1.13 -5.79
CA THR A 25 8.48 0.24 -4.89
C THR A 25 8.92 -1.05 -5.57
N ASN A 26 8.30 -1.40 -6.69
CA ASN A 26 8.65 -2.62 -7.41
C ASN A 26 9.77 -2.41 -8.43
N CYS A 27 9.67 -1.40 -9.28
CA CYS A 27 10.66 -1.21 -10.34
C CYS A 27 11.53 0.05 -10.17
N GLY A 28 11.20 0.90 -9.21
CA GLY A 28 12.02 2.07 -8.89
C GLY A 28 11.80 3.30 -9.74
N ILE A 29 10.90 3.24 -10.71
CA ILE A 29 10.69 4.39 -11.59
C ILE A 29 10.07 5.56 -10.82
N GLU A 30 10.49 6.76 -11.17
CA GLU A 30 9.92 7.97 -10.60
C GLU A 30 9.23 8.74 -11.71
N ASP A 31 7.92 8.64 -11.75
CA ASP A 31 7.13 9.36 -12.73
C ASP A 31 5.80 9.77 -12.13
N ASP A 32 4.95 10.39 -12.93
CA ASP A 32 3.67 10.89 -12.46
C ASP A 32 2.55 9.85 -12.53
N THR A 33 2.89 8.59 -12.77
CA THR A 33 1.89 7.51 -12.82
C THR A 33 1.76 6.74 -11.51
N ILE A 34 2.54 7.09 -10.50
CA ILE A 34 2.54 6.37 -9.22
C ILE A 34 1.18 6.48 -8.54
N VAL A 35 0.68 5.35 -8.08
CA VAL A 35 -0.55 5.29 -7.30
C VAL A 35 -0.29 4.55 -5.99
N ALA A 36 -1.13 4.82 -5.01
CA ALA A 36 -1.13 4.07 -3.75
C ALA A 36 -2.05 2.86 -3.94
N HIS A 37 -1.46 1.70 -4.12
CA HIS A 37 -2.20 0.47 -4.36
C HIS A 37 -2.40 -0.30 -3.06
N HIS A 38 -3.66 -0.58 -2.72
CA HIS A 38 -3.98 -1.33 -1.51
C HIS A 38 -3.63 -2.80 -1.66
N LEU A 39 -3.29 -3.43 -0.52
CA LEU A 39 -3.04 -4.86 -0.48
C LEU A 39 -4.20 -5.61 -1.12
N LYS A 40 -3.89 -6.53 -2.01
CA LYS A 40 -4.87 -7.27 -2.77
C LYS A 40 -4.77 -8.76 -2.48
N GLY A 41 -5.92 -9.44 -2.48
CA GLY A 41 -5.95 -10.88 -2.31
C GLY A 41 -6.17 -11.30 -0.88
N ARG A 42 -5.98 -12.59 -0.63
CA ARG A 42 -6.30 -13.19 0.65
C ARG A 42 -5.08 -13.60 1.45
N TYR A 43 -3.96 -12.99 1.16
CA TYR A 43 -2.71 -13.40 1.79
C TYR A 43 -2.66 -13.04 3.27
N PHE A 44 -3.46 -12.07 3.69
CA PHE A 44 -3.49 -11.65 5.09
C PHE A 44 -4.94 -11.54 5.56
N PRO A 45 -5.22 -12.00 6.78
CA PRO A 45 -6.59 -11.95 7.29
C PRO A 45 -7.18 -10.54 7.34
N TRP A 46 -6.33 -9.53 7.51
CA TRP A 46 -6.78 -8.16 7.61
C TRP A 46 -6.57 -7.37 6.31
N GLY A 47 -6.32 -8.08 5.23
CA GLY A 47 -5.94 -7.45 3.99
C GLY A 47 -7.06 -6.94 3.12
N GLY A 48 -8.30 -7.12 3.52
CA GLY A 48 -9.40 -6.54 2.76
C GLY A 48 -9.65 -7.18 1.41
N GLY A 49 -9.33 -8.45 1.25
CA GLY A 49 -9.48 -9.13 -0.03
C GLY A 49 -10.91 -9.45 -0.43
N GLY A 50 -11.88 -8.92 0.26
CA GLY A 50 -13.27 -9.15 -0.06
C GLY A 50 -13.75 -8.32 -1.22
N THR A 51 -15.03 -8.43 -1.52
CA THR A 51 -15.61 -7.90 -2.72
C THR A 51 -15.60 -6.37 -2.78
N SER A 52 -15.89 -5.70 -1.68
CA SER A 52 -16.02 -4.24 -1.71
C SER A 52 -15.21 -3.56 -0.64
N MET A 53 -14.40 -4.31 0.08
CA MET A 53 -13.66 -3.75 1.20
C MET A 53 -12.21 -3.56 0.84
N LYS A 54 -11.75 -2.33 0.96
CA LYS A 54 -10.33 -2.04 0.83
C LYS A 54 -9.62 -2.34 2.12
N ALA A 55 -8.37 -2.72 2.02
CA ALA A 55 -7.50 -2.82 3.18
C ALA A 55 -7.35 -1.45 3.84
N ASN A 56 -6.78 -1.44 5.04
CA ASN A 56 -6.44 -0.18 5.69
C ASN A 56 -5.54 0.67 4.79
N ASP A 57 -5.63 1.98 4.91
CA ASP A 57 -4.84 2.86 4.07
C ASP A 57 -3.34 2.81 4.33
N TRP A 58 -2.90 2.21 5.45
CA TRP A 58 -1.48 1.99 5.66
C TRP A 58 -0.97 0.73 4.94
N LEU A 59 -1.88 -0.12 4.47
CA LEU A 59 -1.53 -1.32 3.72
C LEU A 59 -1.52 -0.99 2.21
N VAL A 60 -0.70 -0.02 1.86
CA VAL A 60 -0.57 0.39 0.46
C VAL A 60 0.88 0.38 0.05
N MET A 61 1.09 0.21 -1.24
CA MET A 61 2.40 0.27 -1.85
C MET A 61 2.35 1.24 -3.03
N ALA A 62 3.46 1.93 -3.27
CA ALA A 62 3.58 2.83 -4.42
C ALA A 62 3.90 2.00 -5.66
N LEU A 63 3.06 2.08 -6.67
CA LEU A 63 3.26 1.35 -7.94
C LEU A 63 3.06 2.29 -9.11
N CYS A 64 3.96 2.19 -10.10
CA CYS A 64 3.79 2.92 -11.33
C CYS A 64 2.71 2.27 -12.19
N TYR A 65 2.36 2.92 -13.29
CA TYR A 65 1.33 2.44 -14.17
C TYR A 65 1.54 0.98 -14.61
N LYS A 66 2.76 0.64 -15.02
CA LYS A 66 3.03 -0.70 -15.52
C LYS A 66 2.92 -1.76 -14.42
N CYS A 67 3.45 -1.46 -13.24
CA CYS A 67 3.40 -2.41 -12.13
C CYS A 67 1.98 -2.57 -11.60
N HIS A 68 1.25 -1.46 -11.53
CA HIS A 68 -0.15 -1.48 -11.12
C HIS A 68 -1.00 -2.33 -12.07
N ASP A 69 -0.77 -2.15 -13.37
CA ASP A 69 -1.46 -2.93 -14.39
C ASP A 69 -1.11 -4.42 -14.27
N ALA A 70 0.15 -4.73 -14.05
CA ALA A 70 0.60 -6.10 -13.89
C ALA A 70 -0.09 -6.78 -12.70
N VAL A 71 -0.24 -6.07 -11.59
CA VAL A 71 -0.95 -6.60 -10.41
C VAL A 71 -2.40 -6.90 -10.75
N HIS A 72 -3.06 -6.02 -11.47
CA HIS A 72 -4.44 -6.24 -11.87
C HIS A 72 -4.57 -7.43 -12.81
N ASN A 73 -3.53 -7.75 -13.55
CA ASN A 73 -3.51 -8.91 -14.43
C ASN A 73 -3.01 -10.19 -13.74
N GLY A 74 -2.81 -10.14 -12.42
CA GLY A 74 -2.48 -11.32 -11.66
C GLY A 74 -1.01 -11.72 -11.66
N ASP A 75 -0.11 -10.76 -11.89
CA ASP A 75 1.32 -11.05 -11.94
C ASP A 75 1.83 -11.48 -10.57
N ALA A 76 2.14 -12.77 -10.43
CA ALA A 76 2.60 -13.34 -9.18
C ALA A 76 3.92 -12.76 -8.70
N SER A 77 4.75 -12.28 -9.62
CA SER A 77 6.03 -11.70 -9.22
C SER A 77 5.87 -10.44 -8.39
N ILE A 78 4.71 -9.79 -8.46
CA ILE A 78 4.42 -8.64 -7.62
C ILE A 78 3.48 -9.02 -6.49
N LEU A 79 2.44 -9.80 -6.80
CA LEU A 79 1.45 -10.19 -5.79
C LEU A 79 2.07 -10.93 -4.61
N ASP A 80 3.07 -11.76 -4.87
CA ASP A 80 3.70 -12.54 -3.81
C ASP A 80 4.61 -11.69 -2.93
N TYR A 81 4.94 -10.48 -3.34
CA TYR A 81 5.84 -9.60 -2.59
C TYR A 81 5.17 -8.35 -2.08
N GLN A 82 3.84 -8.34 -2.03
CA GLN A 82 3.12 -7.15 -1.59
C GLN A 82 3.54 -6.66 -0.21
N ALA A 83 3.76 -7.58 0.73
CA ALA A 83 4.17 -7.19 2.07
C ALA A 83 5.48 -6.42 2.05
N GLU A 84 6.45 -6.89 1.27
CA GLU A 84 7.74 -6.19 1.18
C GLU A 84 7.60 -4.80 0.59
N LEU A 85 6.74 -4.66 -0.42
CA LEU A 85 6.53 -3.36 -1.04
C LEU A 85 5.82 -2.40 -0.10
N ILE A 86 4.90 -2.91 0.70
CA ILE A 86 4.23 -2.13 1.73
C ILE A 86 5.25 -1.69 2.79
N TRP A 87 6.12 -2.61 3.22
CA TRP A 87 7.15 -2.29 4.21
C TRP A 87 8.10 -1.20 3.71
N LYS A 88 8.49 -1.26 2.43
CA LYS A 88 9.32 -0.20 1.86
C LYS A 88 8.63 1.15 1.92
N THR A 89 7.34 1.17 1.63
CA THR A 89 6.55 2.40 1.69
C THR A 89 6.46 2.93 3.11
N LEU A 90 6.16 2.05 4.06
CA LEU A 90 6.07 2.42 5.47
C LEU A 90 7.41 2.90 6.02
N ASP A 91 8.48 2.21 5.66
CA ASP A 91 9.80 2.59 6.12
C ASP A 91 10.13 4.04 5.74
N LYS A 92 9.87 4.40 4.50
CA LYS A 92 10.11 5.77 4.07
C LYS A 92 9.17 6.75 4.75
N ALA A 93 7.92 6.37 4.93
CA ALA A 93 6.94 7.23 5.58
C ALA A 93 7.34 7.54 7.02
N PHE A 94 7.79 6.54 7.76
CA PHE A 94 8.23 6.75 9.13
C PHE A 94 9.50 7.58 9.19
N LYS A 95 10.44 7.35 8.28
CA LYS A 95 11.68 8.13 8.24
C LYS A 95 11.44 9.59 7.92
N GLN A 96 10.39 9.90 7.18
CA GLN A 96 10.05 11.28 6.84
C GLN A 96 9.01 11.88 7.76
N GLY A 97 8.59 11.16 8.79
CA GLY A 97 7.61 11.67 9.75
C GLY A 97 6.20 11.77 9.24
N VAL A 98 5.89 11.08 8.14
CA VAL A 98 4.56 11.16 7.53
C VAL A 98 3.51 10.43 8.35
N LEU A 99 3.89 9.30 8.93
CA LEU A 99 2.97 8.44 9.68
C LEU A 99 3.10 8.58 11.19
N GLY A 100 3.68 9.61 11.65
CA GLY A 100 3.81 9.80 13.06
C GLY A 100 5.01 10.66 13.33
N TYR A 101 5.51 10.58 14.53
CA TYR A 101 6.64 11.40 14.87
C TYR A 101 7.94 10.66 14.56
N VAL A 102 8.94 11.44 14.30
CA VAL A 102 10.30 10.95 14.08
C VAL A 102 11.14 11.24 15.31
N ARG A 103 11.85 10.23 15.72
CA ARG A 103 12.71 10.37 16.89
C ARG A 103 14.11 10.69 16.45
#